data_363ac6e7d27aa417505e3671e1fef18e
#
_entry.id   363ac6e7d27aa417505e3671e1fef18e
#
_cell.length_a   1.000
_cell.length_b   1.000
_cell.length_c   1.000
_cell.angle_alpha   90.00
_cell.angle_beta   90.00
_cell.angle_gamma   90.00
#
_symmetry.space_group_name_H-M   'P 1'
#
loop_
_entity.id
_entity.type
_entity.pdbx_description
1 polymer ?
#
loop_
_entity_poly.entity_id
_entity_poly.type
_entity_poly.pdbx_seq_one_letter_code
_entity_poly.pdbx_strand_id
1 'polypeptide(L)'
;MSTFHINSKKNDFSDIVLMPGDPVRAKYIAENYLNNFKQINKTRLMLAYTGYYKNKKISVMSHGIGIPSAALYVRELITEYNVKKIIRIGTCGAVRDDIKLRDIAIALGASTDSKFNRIRFNSHDYAAIADFNMAYNVFIASKKMNLKIHIGNFFTTDSFDTDSKMLSILNKYNIIGIDMETAGIYAVSSEFKVQSLSMCTVSDHISKKESVSSKDRESSFNDMIILSLETALLV
;
A
#
# COMPACT_ATOMS: atom_id res chain seq x y z
N MET A 1 3.11 -6.24 -24.56
CA MET A 1 3.45 -7.65 -24.37
C MET A 1 3.10 -8.00 -22.94
N SER A 2 2.64 -9.22 -22.67
CA SER A 2 2.46 -9.71 -21.29
C SER A 2 3.82 -10.00 -20.65
N THR A 3 3.93 -9.81 -19.34
CA THR A 3 5.10 -10.26 -18.57
C THR A 3 4.90 -11.69 -18.06
N PHE A 4 5.89 -12.26 -17.37
CA PHE A 4 5.76 -13.59 -16.74
C PHE A 4 4.74 -13.60 -15.59
N HIS A 5 4.44 -12.43 -14.99
CA HIS A 5 3.63 -12.34 -13.79
C HIS A 5 2.30 -11.59 -14.02
N ILE A 6 2.22 -10.78 -15.08
CA ILE A 6 1.03 -10.01 -15.45
C ILE A 6 0.69 -10.30 -16.91
N ASN A 7 -0.46 -10.96 -17.13
CA ASN A 7 -0.93 -11.28 -18.48
C ASN A 7 -2.03 -10.30 -18.91
N SER A 8 -1.63 -9.05 -19.17
CA SER A 8 -2.50 -7.96 -19.58
C SER A 8 -1.95 -7.27 -20.83
N LYS A 9 -2.79 -6.50 -21.53
CA LYS A 9 -2.34 -5.61 -22.60
C LYS A 9 -1.80 -4.31 -22.01
N LYS A 10 -0.87 -3.63 -22.70
CA LYS A 10 -0.22 -2.41 -22.22
C LYS A 10 -1.21 -1.32 -21.78
N ASN A 11 -2.33 -1.16 -22.49
CA ASN A 11 -3.33 -0.12 -22.24
C ASN A 11 -4.48 -0.58 -21.32
N ASP A 12 -4.41 -1.82 -20.77
CA ASP A 12 -5.44 -2.30 -19.85
C ASP A 12 -5.37 -1.56 -18.51
N PHE A 13 -4.16 -1.26 -18.02
CA PHE A 13 -3.99 -0.50 -16.79
C PHE A 13 -4.26 1.00 -16.96
N SER A 14 -4.70 1.64 -15.89
CA SER A 14 -4.69 3.09 -15.72
C SER A 14 -3.28 3.55 -15.35
N ASP A 15 -3.00 4.85 -15.47
CA ASP A 15 -1.78 5.48 -14.96
C ASP A 15 -1.66 5.45 -13.43
N ILE A 16 -2.78 5.23 -12.72
CA ILE A 16 -2.84 5.06 -11.27
C ILE A 16 -3.37 3.67 -10.89
N VAL A 17 -2.66 3.01 -9.98
CA VAL A 17 -3.03 1.68 -9.49
C VAL A 17 -3.11 1.69 -7.97
N LEU A 18 -4.26 1.25 -7.44
CA LEU A 18 -4.44 0.91 -6.03
C LEU A 18 -3.96 -0.51 -5.80
N MET A 19 -3.09 -0.71 -4.82
CA MET A 19 -2.43 -2.00 -4.61
C MET A 19 -2.68 -2.56 -3.21
N PRO A 20 -3.73 -3.39 -3.02
CA PRO A 20 -3.85 -4.24 -1.83
C PRO A 20 -2.88 -5.42 -1.87
N GLY A 21 -2.48 -5.94 -0.70
CA GLY A 21 -1.73 -7.19 -0.62
C GLY A 21 -2.58 -8.40 -1.04
N ASP A 22 -3.84 -8.38 -0.66
CA ASP A 22 -4.79 -9.47 -0.79
C ASP A 22 -5.56 -9.42 -2.13
N PRO A 23 -5.55 -10.53 -2.93
CA PRO A 23 -6.33 -10.63 -4.16
C PRO A 23 -7.85 -10.53 -3.94
N VAL A 24 -8.38 -11.05 -2.83
CA VAL A 24 -9.81 -10.95 -2.50
C VAL A 24 -10.20 -9.50 -2.27
N ARG A 25 -9.34 -8.71 -1.60
CA ARG A 25 -9.56 -7.27 -1.44
C ARG A 25 -9.50 -6.53 -2.78
N ALA A 26 -8.61 -6.90 -3.70
CA ALA A 26 -8.58 -6.32 -5.04
C ALA A 26 -9.91 -6.54 -5.78
N LYS A 27 -10.46 -7.76 -5.70
CA LYS A 27 -11.78 -8.10 -6.24
C LYS A 27 -12.90 -7.31 -5.56
N TYR A 28 -12.90 -7.27 -4.24
CA TYR A 28 -13.90 -6.53 -3.45
C TYR A 28 -13.96 -5.04 -3.84
N ILE A 29 -12.81 -4.40 -4.00
CA ILE A 29 -12.74 -3.00 -4.41
C ILE A 29 -13.32 -2.81 -5.81
N ALA A 30 -12.99 -3.68 -6.75
CA ALA A 30 -13.51 -3.58 -8.12
C ALA A 30 -15.03 -3.74 -8.15
N GLU A 31 -15.58 -4.74 -7.44
CA GLU A 31 -17.01 -5.06 -7.46
C GLU A 31 -17.87 -4.01 -6.74
N ASN A 32 -17.35 -3.38 -5.69
CA ASN A 32 -18.14 -2.48 -4.84
C ASN A 32 -17.94 -0.98 -5.14
N TYR A 33 -16.82 -0.61 -5.79
CA TYR A 33 -16.47 0.80 -5.97
C TYR A 33 -16.19 1.22 -7.40
N LEU A 34 -15.92 0.29 -8.34
CA LEU A 34 -15.61 0.65 -9.72
C LEU A 34 -16.80 0.36 -10.64
N ASN A 35 -17.18 1.35 -11.43
CA ASN A 35 -18.16 1.18 -12.51
C ASN A 35 -17.48 0.61 -13.77
N ASN A 36 -18.22 -0.20 -14.54
CA ASN A 36 -17.77 -0.78 -15.82
C ASN A 36 -16.39 -1.45 -15.71
N PHE A 37 -16.13 -2.12 -14.58
CA PHE A 37 -14.85 -2.77 -14.36
C PHE A 37 -14.71 -4.06 -15.17
N LYS A 38 -13.49 -4.38 -15.53
CA LYS A 38 -13.11 -5.66 -16.12
C LYS A 38 -11.89 -6.24 -15.40
N GLN A 39 -11.86 -7.56 -15.27
CA GLN A 39 -10.68 -8.27 -14.81
C GLN A 39 -9.63 -8.26 -15.94
N ILE A 40 -8.43 -7.78 -15.63
CA ILE A 40 -7.34 -7.64 -16.59
C ILE A 40 -6.16 -8.57 -16.29
N ASN A 41 -6.05 -9.12 -15.08
CA ASN A 41 -5.08 -10.15 -14.73
C ASN A 41 -5.64 -11.15 -13.73
N LYS A 42 -5.24 -12.42 -13.90
CA LYS A 42 -5.46 -13.52 -12.94
C LYS A 42 -4.24 -14.43 -12.80
N THR A 43 -3.14 -14.08 -13.46
CA THR A 43 -1.89 -14.85 -13.42
C THR A 43 -1.40 -14.94 -11.98
N ARG A 44 -1.03 -16.14 -11.53
CA ARG A 44 -0.58 -16.43 -10.15
C ARG A 44 -1.57 -16.00 -9.06
N LEU A 45 -2.85 -15.85 -9.42
CA LEU A 45 -3.93 -15.31 -8.57
C LEU A 45 -3.69 -13.86 -8.09
N MET A 46 -2.74 -13.14 -8.66
CA MET A 46 -2.60 -11.69 -8.43
C MET A 46 -3.65 -10.97 -9.27
N LEU A 47 -4.86 -10.88 -8.70
CA LEU A 47 -6.01 -10.35 -9.39
C LEU A 47 -5.83 -8.86 -9.67
N ALA A 48 -6.13 -8.46 -10.92
CA ALA A 48 -6.15 -7.07 -11.32
C ALA A 48 -7.43 -6.73 -12.08
N TYR A 49 -7.92 -5.53 -11.82
CA TYR A 49 -9.14 -4.98 -12.41
C TYR A 49 -8.91 -3.54 -12.84
N THR A 50 -9.59 -3.12 -13.89
CA THR A 50 -9.64 -1.72 -14.31
C THR A 50 -11.10 -1.34 -14.53
N GLY A 51 -11.48 -0.19 -13.99
CA GLY A 51 -12.81 0.38 -14.11
C GLY A 51 -12.79 1.87 -13.88
N TYR A 52 -13.94 2.45 -13.55
CA TYR A 52 -14.09 3.88 -13.33
C TYR A 52 -14.62 4.16 -11.92
N TYR A 53 -13.93 5.01 -11.19
CA TYR A 53 -14.44 5.62 -9.97
C TYR A 53 -14.82 7.07 -10.29
N LYS A 54 -16.11 7.40 -10.15
CA LYS A 54 -16.66 8.63 -10.73
C LYS A 54 -16.29 8.67 -12.24
N ASN A 55 -15.58 9.67 -12.70
CA ASN A 55 -15.19 9.79 -14.10
C ASN A 55 -13.71 9.47 -14.37
N LYS A 56 -12.96 8.97 -13.37
CA LYS A 56 -11.54 8.66 -13.50
C LYS A 56 -11.33 7.15 -13.67
N LYS A 57 -10.57 6.76 -14.70
CA LYS A 57 -10.11 5.39 -14.87
C LYS A 57 -9.13 5.05 -13.76
N ILE A 58 -9.37 3.96 -13.04
CA ILE A 58 -8.52 3.47 -11.94
C ILE A 58 -8.32 1.98 -12.11
N SER A 59 -7.09 1.52 -11.85
CA SER A 59 -6.80 0.11 -11.74
C SER A 59 -6.60 -0.30 -10.28
N VAL A 60 -6.96 -1.53 -9.97
CA VAL A 60 -6.69 -2.18 -8.68
C VAL A 60 -5.96 -3.47 -8.97
N MET A 61 -4.84 -3.73 -8.32
CA MET A 61 -4.08 -4.98 -8.47
C MET A 61 -3.46 -5.41 -7.16
N SER A 62 -3.62 -6.68 -6.80
CA SER A 62 -2.94 -7.25 -5.63
C SER A 62 -1.43 -7.40 -5.86
N HIS A 63 -0.65 -7.28 -4.76
CA HIS A 63 0.82 -7.39 -4.80
C HIS A 63 1.37 -8.54 -3.95
N GLY A 64 0.51 -9.28 -3.22
CA GLY A 64 0.96 -10.33 -2.30
C GLY A 64 1.53 -9.77 -0.99
N ILE A 65 2.33 -10.59 -0.30
CA ILE A 65 2.94 -10.26 0.99
C ILE A 65 4.45 -10.14 0.82
N GLY A 66 5.02 -9.15 1.48
CA GLY A 66 6.46 -8.93 1.59
C GLY A 66 7.07 -8.12 0.44
N ILE A 67 8.22 -7.49 0.73
CA ILE A 67 8.94 -6.63 -0.21
C ILE A 67 9.23 -7.34 -1.54
N PRO A 68 9.72 -8.60 -1.59
CA PRO A 68 10.05 -9.24 -2.87
C PRO A 68 8.85 -9.34 -3.80
N SER A 69 7.67 -9.71 -3.27
CA SER A 69 6.45 -9.79 -4.06
C SER A 69 5.99 -8.42 -4.53
N ALA A 70 5.81 -7.47 -3.61
CA ALA A 70 5.34 -6.14 -3.93
C ALA A 70 6.25 -5.40 -4.92
N ALA A 71 7.56 -5.46 -4.71
CA ALA A 71 8.57 -4.84 -5.56
C ALA A 71 8.54 -5.37 -7.00
N LEU A 72 8.34 -6.68 -7.17
CA LEU A 72 8.24 -7.32 -8.47
C LEU A 72 7.05 -6.76 -9.27
N TYR A 73 5.86 -6.77 -8.69
CA TYR A 73 4.65 -6.28 -9.35
C TYR A 73 4.68 -4.77 -9.60
N VAL A 74 5.17 -3.97 -8.64
CA VAL A 74 5.35 -2.52 -8.82
C VAL A 74 6.31 -2.24 -9.99
N ARG A 75 7.44 -2.94 -10.05
CA ARG A 75 8.38 -2.78 -11.16
C ARG A 75 7.74 -3.09 -12.51
N GLU A 76 7.06 -4.22 -12.66
CA GLU A 76 6.41 -4.60 -13.91
C GLU A 76 5.31 -3.61 -14.32
N LEU A 77 4.48 -3.15 -13.38
CA LEU A 77 3.46 -2.12 -13.64
C LEU A 77 4.08 -0.83 -14.20
N ILE A 78 5.23 -0.43 -13.67
CA ILE A 78 5.93 0.78 -14.12
C ILE A 78 6.58 0.57 -15.48
N THR A 79 7.40 -0.49 -15.63
CA THR A 79 8.25 -0.66 -16.80
C THR A 79 7.50 -1.16 -18.03
N GLU A 80 6.47 -1.99 -17.84
CA GLU A 80 5.78 -2.66 -18.94
C GLU A 80 4.39 -2.06 -19.23
N TYR A 81 3.72 -1.53 -18.17
CA TYR A 81 2.34 -1.04 -18.29
C TYR A 81 2.22 0.48 -18.15
N ASN A 82 3.35 1.20 -18.04
CA ASN A 82 3.42 2.66 -17.99
C ASN A 82 2.63 3.28 -16.82
N VAL A 83 2.50 2.59 -15.70
CA VAL A 83 1.89 3.12 -14.48
C VAL A 83 2.77 4.24 -13.93
N LYS A 84 2.14 5.33 -13.48
CA LYS A 84 2.79 6.55 -13.01
C LYS A 84 2.57 6.81 -11.52
N LYS A 85 1.54 6.20 -10.96
CA LYS A 85 1.13 6.43 -9.57
C LYS A 85 0.74 5.12 -8.91
N ILE A 86 1.32 4.85 -7.75
CA ILE A 86 1.05 3.65 -6.94
C ILE A 86 0.50 4.08 -5.58
N ILE A 87 -0.67 3.59 -5.22
CA ILE A 87 -1.23 3.74 -3.87
C ILE A 87 -1.35 2.34 -3.25
N ARG A 88 -0.45 2.01 -2.33
CA ARG A 88 -0.62 0.80 -1.52
C ARG A 88 -1.76 1.02 -0.53
N ILE A 89 -2.68 0.08 -0.47
CA ILE A 89 -3.82 0.04 0.46
C ILE A 89 -3.77 -1.26 1.26
N GLY A 90 -3.12 -1.19 2.40
CA GLY A 90 -2.75 -2.36 3.18
C GLY A 90 -3.34 -2.41 4.59
N THR A 91 -2.76 -3.29 5.38
CA THR A 91 -2.94 -3.36 6.83
C THR A 91 -1.60 -3.18 7.52
N CYS A 92 -1.62 -2.72 8.77
CA CYS A 92 -0.43 -2.61 9.59
C CYS A 92 -0.73 -2.94 11.05
N GLY A 93 0.29 -3.30 11.78
CA GLY A 93 0.27 -3.39 13.23
C GLY A 93 0.59 -2.03 13.87
N ALA A 94 -0.26 -1.52 14.77
CA ALA A 94 0.04 -0.30 15.51
C ALA A 94 1.11 -0.52 16.57
N VAL A 95 2.03 0.46 16.69
CA VAL A 95 3.09 0.47 17.71
C VAL A 95 2.72 1.37 18.88
N ARG A 96 2.15 2.54 18.59
CA ARG A 96 1.82 3.57 19.58
C ARG A 96 0.46 3.32 20.22
N ASP A 97 0.33 3.63 21.52
CA ASP A 97 -0.89 3.38 22.31
C ASP A 97 -2.08 4.27 21.95
N ASP A 98 -1.83 5.44 21.34
CA ASP A 98 -2.88 6.38 20.91
C ASP A 98 -3.52 6.00 19.57
N ILE A 99 -2.97 5.01 18.87
CA ILE A 99 -3.48 4.49 17.60
C ILE A 99 -4.34 3.26 17.90
N LYS A 100 -5.56 3.22 17.38
CA LYS A 100 -6.53 2.17 17.68
C LYS A 100 -6.73 1.23 16.48
N LEU A 101 -7.27 0.05 16.74
CA LEU A 101 -7.76 -0.82 15.69
C LEU A 101 -8.74 -0.06 14.78
N ARG A 102 -8.62 -0.28 13.47
CA ARG A 102 -9.38 0.36 12.38
C ARG A 102 -9.02 1.82 12.10
N ASP A 103 -8.13 2.46 12.87
CA ASP A 103 -7.57 3.76 12.47
C ASP A 103 -6.81 3.63 11.15
N ILE A 104 -6.74 4.75 10.41
CA ILE A 104 -5.99 4.81 9.15
C ILE A 104 -4.63 5.44 9.42
N ALA A 105 -3.57 4.76 9.00
CA ALA A 105 -2.19 5.20 9.10
C ALA A 105 -1.59 5.45 7.70
N ILE A 106 -0.91 6.58 7.54
CA ILE A 106 -0.25 7.01 6.31
C ILE A 106 1.26 7.00 6.54
N ALA A 107 2.00 6.28 5.74
CA ALA A 107 3.45 6.22 5.82
C ALA A 107 4.10 7.38 5.06
N LEU A 108 4.66 8.37 5.75
CA LEU A 108 5.52 9.39 5.12
C LEU A 108 6.89 8.83 4.77
N GLY A 109 7.39 7.92 5.56
CA GLY A 109 8.62 7.20 5.34
C GLY A 109 8.55 5.80 5.93
N ALA A 110 9.48 4.95 5.56
CA ALA A 110 9.58 3.61 6.11
C ALA A 110 11.04 3.20 6.35
N SER A 111 11.37 2.92 7.61
CA SER A 111 12.59 2.19 7.96
C SER A 111 12.39 0.71 7.67
N THR A 112 13.47 -0.08 7.58
CA THR A 112 13.32 -1.51 7.32
C THR A 112 14.51 -2.31 7.86
N ASP A 113 14.26 -3.56 8.23
CA ASP A 113 15.28 -4.58 8.51
C ASP A 113 15.68 -5.36 7.25
N SER A 114 14.89 -5.24 6.18
CA SER A 114 15.16 -5.90 4.89
C SER A 114 16.45 -5.35 4.26
N LYS A 115 17.25 -6.26 3.70
CA LYS A 115 18.41 -5.87 2.91
C LYS A 115 18.05 -5.42 1.48
N PHE A 116 16.79 -5.52 1.07
CA PHE A 116 16.35 -5.26 -0.29
C PHE A 116 16.80 -3.86 -0.80
N ASN A 117 16.53 -2.82 -0.02
CA ASN A 117 16.88 -1.44 -0.41
C ASN A 117 18.40 -1.24 -0.43
N ARG A 118 19.14 -1.78 0.53
CA ARG A 118 20.61 -1.69 0.57
C ARG A 118 21.25 -2.37 -0.63
N ILE A 119 20.77 -3.55 -1.04
CA ILE A 119 21.28 -4.25 -2.22
C ILE A 119 21.09 -3.40 -3.48
N ARG A 120 19.92 -2.76 -3.64
CA ARG A 120 19.62 -1.91 -4.79
C ARG A 120 20.35 -0.57 -4.76
N PHE A 121 20.65 -0.04 -3.59
CA PHE A 121 21.30 1.26 -3.38
C PHE A 121 22.82 1.13 -3.05
N ASN A 122 23.45 0.14 -3.66
CA ASN A 122 24.89 -0.12 -3.55
C ASN A 122 25.41 -0.18 -2.10
N SER A 123 24.69 -0.92 -1.24
CA SER A 123 24.97 -1.12 0.18
C SER A 123 24.83 0.12 1.08
N HIS A 124 24.35 1.25 0.55
CA HIS A 124 24.01 2.43 1.34
C HIS A 124 22.61 2.34 1.93
N ASP A 125 22.34 3.10 2.98
CA ASP A 125 20.99 3.25 3.52
C ASP A 125 20.16 4.15 2.60
N TYR A 126 18.96 3.68 2.25
CA TYR A 126 18.04 4.40 1.41
C TYR A 126 16.89 4.97 2.24
N ALA A 127 16.62 6.28 2.10
CA ALA A 127 15.46 6.93 2.70
C ALA A 127 14.20 6.61 1.89
N ALA A 128 13.47 5.56 2.28
CA ALA A 128 12.22 5.19 1.65
C ALA A 128 11.11 6.17 2.08
N ILE A 129 10.77 7.12 1.21
CA ILE A 129 9.79 8.19 1.50
C ILE A 129 8.67 8.21 0.47
N ALA A 130 7.48 8.64 0.92
CA ALA A 130 6.33 8.86 0.06
C ALA A 130 6.54 10.06 -0.88
N ASP A 131 5.81 10.09 -1.99
CA ASP A 131 5.64 11.31 -2.78
C ASP A 131 4.88 12.37 -1.95
N PHE A 132 5.45 13.56 -1.87
CA PHE A 132 4.89 14.65 -1.07
C PHE A 132 3.49 15.08 -1.55
N ASN A 133 3.29 15.19 -2.87
CA ASN A 133 2.01 15.63 -3.41
C ASN A 133 0.90 14.60 -3.11
N MET A 134 1.23 13.30 -3.20
CA MET A 134 0.29 12.24 -2.83
C MET A 134 -0.04 12.27 -1.33
N ALA A 135 0.97 12.46 -0.47
CA ALA A 135 0.78 12.59 0.98
C ALA A 135 -0.05 13.83 1.36
N TYR A 136 0.16 14.95 0.69
CA TYR A 136 -0.63 16.15 0.85
C TYR A 136 -2.09 15.95 0.41
N ASN A 137 -2.31 15.31 -0.74
CA ASN A 137 -3.65 15.06 -1.28
C ASN A 137 -4.45 14.10 -0.40
N VAL A 138 -3.83 13.08 0.20
CA VAL A 138 -4.53 12.22 1.16
C VAL A 138 -4.95 12.99 2.42
N PHE A 139 -4.11 13.92 2.89
CA PHE A 139 -4.48 14.78 3.99
C PHE A 139 -5.69 15.68 3.65
N ILE A 140 -5.72 16.29 2.46
CA ILE A 140 -6.86 17.08 1.99
C ILE A 140 -8.12 16.22 1.87
N ALA A 141 -8.02 15.03 1.28
CA ALA A 141 -9.15 14.10 1.15
C ALA A 141 -9.70 13.68 2.52
N SER A 142 -8.82 13.35 3.48
CA SER A 142 -9.23 12.96 4.83
C SER A 142 -10.00 14.07 5.55
N LYS A 143 -9.58 15.32 5.40
CA LYS A 143 -10.29 16.49 5.96
C LYS A 143 -11.68 16.66 5.36
N LYS A 144 -11.82 16.53 4.03
CA LYS A 144 -13.13 16.59 3.36
C LYS A 144 -14.08 15.48 3.79
N MET A 145 -13.54 14.30 4.11
CA MET A 145 -14.30 13.15 4.59
C MET A 145 -14.51 13.14 6.12
N ASN A 146 -13.96 14.11 6.85
CA ASN A 146 -13.94 14.14 8.31
C ASN A 146 -13.36 12.84 8.92
N LEU A 147 -12.34 12.27 8.28
CA LEU A 147 -11.65 11.08 8.75
C LEU A 147 -10.42 11.45 9.58
N LYS A 148 -10.27 10.79 10.72
CA LYS A 148 -9.04 10.83 11.51
C LYS A 148 -8.01 9.93 10.84
N ILE A 149 -6.85 10.49 10.53
CA ILE A 149 -5.70 9.74 10.02
C ILE A 149 -4.47 9.99 10.91
N HIS A 150 -3.61 9.00 11.01
CA HIS A 150 -2.27 9.13 11.62
C HIS A 150 -1.24 9.19 10.50
N ILE A 151 -0.35 10.16 10.56
CA ILE A 151 0.69 10.35 9.55
C ILE A 151 2.06 10.27 10.23
N GLY A 152 2.95 9.43 9.74
CA GLY A 152 4.28 9.26 10.34
C GLY A 152 5.12 8.17 9.67
N ASN A 153 6.16 7.73 10.37
CA ASN A 153 7.06 6.71 9.86
C ASN A 153 6.56 5.29 10.17
N PHE A 154 6.72 4.42 9.19
CA PHE A 154 6.51 2.97 9.33
C PHE A 154 7.84 2.24 9.56
N PHE A 155 7.72 1.01 10.00
CA PHE A 155 8.78 0.02 9.95
C PHE A 155 8.33 -1.16 9.08
N THR A 156 9.02 -1.38 7.98
CA THR A 156 8.76 -2.51 7.09
C THR A 156 9.70 -3.66 7.44
N THR A 157 9.15 -4.83 7.77
CA THR A 157 9.91 -6.00 8.19
C THR A 157 9.71 -7.19 7.26
N ASP A 158 10.73 -8.03 7.14
CA ASP A 158 10.63 -9.32 6.44
C ASP A 158 10.08 -10.44 7.34
N SER A 159 9.92 -10.20 8.67
CA SER A 159 9.35 -11.14 9.62
C SER A 159 8.02 -10.64 10.17
N PHE A 160 7.02 -11.52 10.21
CA PHE A 160 5.73 -11.17 10.81
C PHE A 160 5.81 -10.97 12.33
N ASP A 161 6.72 -11.71 12.99
CA ASP A 161 6.89 -11.66 14.44
C ASP A 161 7.81 -10.49 14.84
N THR A 162 7.35 -9.67 15.77
CA THR A 162 8.12 -8.57 16.37
C THR A 162 8.35 -8.87 17.86
N ASP A 163 9.59 -8.96 18.29
CA ASP A 163 9.93 -9.18 19.70
C ASP A 163 9.73 -7.89 20.53
N SER A 164 9.65 -8.06 21.87
CA SER A 164 9.41 -6.95 22.79
C SER A 164 10.54 -5.90 22.80
N LYS A 165 11.78 -6.31 22.54
CA LYS A 165 12.93 -5.40 22.47
C LYS A 165 12.82 -4.51 21.23
N MET A 166 12.51 -5.11 20.08
CA MET A 166 12.30 -4.34 18.86
C MET A 166 11.10 -3.41 18.97
N LEU A 167 9.99 -3.88 19.54
CA LEU A 167 8.81 -3.05 19.79
C LEU A 167 9.13 -1.81 20.65
N SER A 168 9.93 -1.97 21.70
CA SER A 168 10.41 -0.86 22.55
C SER A 168 11.24 0.16 21.75
N ILE A 169 12.10 -0.31 20.84
CA ILE A 169 12.89 0.55 19.96
C ILE A 169 11.97 1.32 19.01
N LEU A 170 11.04 0.64 18.35
CA LEU A 170 10.13 1.27 17.38
C LEU A 170 9.27 2.36 18.06
N ASN A 171 8.79 2.09 19.28
CA ASN A 171 8.02 3.07 20.06
C ASN A 171 8.90 4.28 20.43
N LYS A 172 10.15 4.05 20.90
CA LYS A 172 11.11 5.11 21.21
C LYS A 172 11.36 6.05 20.02
N TYR A 173 11.39 5.51 18.79
CA TYR A 173 11.59 6.27 17.56
C TYR A 173 10.28 6.75 16.91
N ASN A 174 9.17 6.69 17.65
CA ASN A 174 7.86 7.19 17.22
C ASN A 174 7.35 6.55 15.90
N ILE A 175 7.67 5.27 15.67
CA ILE A 175 7.10 4.51 14.57
C ILE A 175 5.61 4.31 14.83
N ILE A 176 4.77 4.61 13.83
CA ILE A 176 3.32 4.53 13.98
C ILE A 176 2.74 3.18 13.54
N GLY A 177 3.39 2.49 12.63
CA GLY A 177 2.89 1.22 12.08
C GLY A 177 4.00 0.31 11.61
N ILE A 178 3.75 -0.99 11.67
CA ILE A 178 4.60 -2.05 11.12
C ILE A 178 3.87 -2.69 9.95
N ASP A 179 4.55 -2.82 8.82
CA ASP A 179 4.07 -3.55 7.64
C ASP A 179 5.16 -4.41 7.02
N MET A 180 4.92 -4.98 5.87
CA MET A 180 5.89 -5.86 5.20
C MET A 180 6.28 -5.39 3.78
N GLU A 181 5.82 -4.21 3.29
CA GLU A 181 6.00 -3.84 1.87
C GLU A 181 6.40 -2.39 1.61
N THR A 182 6.01 -1.44 2.46
CA THR A 182 6.10 0.01 2.17
C THR A 182 7.49 0.45 1.77
N ALA A 183 8.54 0.05 2.51
CA ALA A 183 9.91 0.46 2.21
C ALA A 183 10.38 0.01 0.81
N GLY A 184 9.98 -1.20 0.39
CA GLY A 184 10.32 -1.72 -0.93
C GLY A 184 9.54 -1.03 -2.06
N ILE A 185 8.25 -0.77 -1.86
CA ILE A 185 7.42 -0.05 -2.83
C ILE A 185 7.97 1.36 -3.07
N TYR A 186 8.32 2.09 -2.02
CA TYR A 186 8.90 3.43 -2.14
C TYR A 186 10.24 3.42 -2.87
N ALA A 187 11.12 2.47 -2.56
CA ALA A 187 12.41 2.36 -3.22
C ALA A 187 12.28 2.06 -4.72
N VAL A 188 11.45 1.10 -5.11
CA VAL A 188 11.23 0.76 -6.52
C VAL A 188 10.55 1.92 -7.27
N SER A 189 9.53 2.53 -6.68
CA SER A 189 8.85 3.67 -7.31
C SER A 189 9.81 4.84 -7.56
N SER A 190 10.64 5.15 -6.58
CA SER A 190 11.64 6.23 -6.68
C SER A 190 12.70 5.94 -7.73
N GLU A 191 13.20 4.71 -7.84
CA GLU A 191 14.14 4.29 -8.87
C GLU A 191 13.67 4.61 -10.29
N PHE A 192 12.36 4.44 -10.52
CA PHE A 192 11.73 4.72 -11.81
C PHE A 192 11.03 6.09 -11.88
N LYS A 193 11.23 6.97 -10.88
CA LYS A 193 10.63 8.33 -10.81
C LYS A 193 9.11 8.31 -10.88
N VAL A 194 8.49 7.31 -10.25
CA VAL A 194 7.04 7.13 -10.14
C VAL A 194 6.59 7.54 -8.75
N GLN A 195 5.46 8.22 -8.67
CA GLN A 195 4.87 8.66 -7.41
C GLN A 195 4.28 7.46 -6.65
N SER A 196 4.52 7.40 -5.35
CA SER A 196 3.94 6.34 -4.51
C SER A 196 3.57 6.80 -3.11
N LEU A 197 2.50 6.21 -2.59
CA LEU A 197 2.01 6.42 -1.24
C LEU A 197 1.53 5.09 -0.65
N SER A 198 1.80 4.86 0.62
CA SER A 198 1.25 3.74 1.38
C SER A 198 0.30 4.23 2.46
N MET A 199 -0.90 3.70 2.46
CA MET A 199 -1.89 3.86 3.52
C MET A 199 -2.35 2.50 4.01
N CYS A 200 -2.53 2.37 5.31
CA CYS A 200 -2.91 1.12 5.94
C CYS A 200 -4.04 1.34 6.94
N THR A 201 -4.95 0.38 7.05
CA THR A 201 -5.83 0.28 8.21
C THR A 201 -5.11 -0.52 9.29
N VAL A 202 -5.19 -0.05 10.51
CA VAL A 202 -4.64 -0.75 11.68
C VAL A 202 -5.47 -2.01 11.93
N SER A 203 -4.88 -3.16 11.66
CA SER A 203 -5.50 -4.47 11.85
C SER A 203 -5.09 -5.15 13.14
N ASP A 204 -3.96 -4.75 13.71
CA ASP A 204 -3.39 -5.29 14.94
C ASP A 204 -2.85 -4.17 15.82
N HIS A 205 -2.97 -4.34 17.13
CA HIS A 205 -2.26 -3.51 18.09
C HIS A 205 -1.22 -4.39 18.80
N ILE A 206 0.05 -4.24 18.42
CA ILE A 206 1.09 -5.22 18.78
C ILE A 206 1.32 -5.26 20.28
N SER A 207 1.43 -4.10 20.96
CA SER A 207 1.67 -4.04 22.41
C SER A 207 0.46 -4.53 23.22
N LYS A 208 -0.77 -4.33 22.75
CA LYS A 208 -2.01 -4.76 23.43
C LYS A 208 -2.44 -6.18 23.06
N LYS A 209 -1.80 -6.78 22.05
CA LYS A 209 -2.16 -8.09 21.51
C LYS A 209 -3.63 -8.19 21.07
N GLU A 210 -4.15 -7.10 20.51
CA GLU A 210 -5.49 -7.01 19.93
C GLU A 210 -5.41 -7.14 18.42
N SER A 211 -6.40 -7.78 17.80
CA SER A 211 -6.45 -7.93 16.34
C SER A 211 -7.86 -7.95 15.79
N VAL A 212 -8.01 -7.50 14.55
CA VAL A 212 -9.24 -7.62 13.77
C VAL A 212 -9.30 -9.01 13.15
N SER A 213 -10.51 -9.61 13.05
CA SER A 213 -10.70 -10.94 12.47
C SER A 213 -10.24 -11.01 11.00
N SER A 214 -9.87 -12.21 10.52
CA SER A 214 -9.47 -12.41 9.12
C SER A 214 -10.56 -11.96 8.14
N LYS A 215 -11.83 -12.26 8.42
CA LYS A 215 -12.97 -11.86 7.61
C LYS A 215 -13.11 -10.33 7.52
N ASP A 216 -12.91 -9.63 8.63
CA ASP A 216 -12.97 -8.17 8.65
C ASP A 216 -11.82 -7.53 7.86
N ARG A 217 -10.64 -8.17 7.82
CA ARG A 217 -9.49 -7.71 7.02
C ARG A 217 -9.76 -7.72 5.51
N GLU A 218 -10.61 -8.62 5.04
CA GLU A 218 -10.94 -8.73 3.61
C GLU A 218 -11.90 -7.64 3.14
N SER A 219 -12.91 -7.27 3.93
CA SER A 219 -14.06 -6.51 3.46
C SER A 219 -14.51 -5.33 4.33
N SER A 220 -13.88 -5.05 5.48
CA SER A 220 -14.40 -4.04 6.41
C SER A 220 -13.63 -2.72 6.48
N PHE A 221 -12.60 -2.52 5.65
CA PHE A 221 -11.76 -1.31 5.69
C PHE A 221 -12.20 -0.26 4.67
N ASN A 222 -13.52 -0.03 4.62
CA ASN A 222 -14.14 0.83 3.62
C ASN A 222 -13.65 2.28 3.65
N ASP A 223 -13.43 2.84 4.85
CA ASP A 223 -12.95 4.22 4.98
C ASP A 223 -11.61 4.44 4.29
N MET A 224 -10.65 3.50 4.46
CA MET A 224 -9.36 3.56 3.77
C MET A 224 -9.53 3.39 2.25
N ILE A 225 -10.40 2.48 1.81
CA ILE A 225 -10.66 2.26 0.39
C ILE A 225 -11.23 3.54 -0.23
N ILE A 226 -12.26 4.13 0.37
CA ILE A 226 -12.86 5.38 -0.13
C ILE A 226 -11.84 6.51 -0.09
N LEU A 227 -11.06 6.65 0.99
CA LEU A 227 -10.00 7.66 1.10
C LEU A 227 -8.96 7.50 -0.02
N SER A 228 -8.58 6.26 -0.36
CA SER A 228 -7.64 5.99 -1.45
C SER A 228 -8.19 6.37 -2.82
N LEU A 229 -9.47 6.10 -3.05
CA LEU A 229 -10.17 6.47 -4.28
C LEU A 229 -10.35 7.99 -4.41
N GLU A 230 -10.73 8.68 -3.32
CA GLU A 230 -10.81 10.15 -3.31
C GLU A 230 -9.43 10.79 -3.50
N THR A 231 -8.39 10.23 -2.88
CA THR A 231 -7.00 10.66 -3.12
C THR A 231 -6.62 10.47 -4.58
N ALA A 232 -6.99 9.33 -5.18
CA ALA A 232 -6.72 9.06 -6.59
C ALA A 232 -7.38 10.06 -7.55
N LEU A 233 -8.46 10.72 -7.16
CA LEU A 233 -9.07 11.80 -7.96
C LEU A 233 -8.25 13.09 -7.97
N LEU A 234 -7.45 13.33 -6.92
CA LEU A 234 -6.69 14.57 -6.71
C LEU A 234 -5.27 14.54 -7.29
N VAL A 235 -4.78 13.36 -7.68
CA VAL A 235 -3.41 13.14 -8.16
C VAL A 235 -3.35 12.80 -9.65
#